data_3cfd7a3173e82de0d4d63f0204d24c86
#
_entry.id   3cfd7a3173e82de0d4d63f0204d24c86
#
_cell.length_a   1.000
_cell.length_b   1.000
_cell.length_c   1.000
_cell.angle_alpha   90.00
_cell.angle_beta   90.00
_cell.angle_gamma   90.00
#
_symmetry.space_group_name_H-M   'P 1'
#
loop_
_entity.id
_entity.type
_entity.pdbx_description
1 polymer ?
#
loop_
_entity_poly.entity_id
_entity_poly.type
_entity_poly.pdbx_seq_one_letter_code
_entity_poly.pdbx_strand_id
1 'polypeptide(L)'
;MNSTPSLQHSNTPVLVSDYHSHPQGHRVQRYTQALLQPWIDSARAKGIRDIAFTDHDRYHGGVDFDELDRLREKNPDVKIRAGIELDNDPETSAAGRKWVEQNWKRLDFILGSVHYLNRADQMFDSVPDGAQQFSGCDIDDVYSDYFRRVREMAASGLVDCLAHLDLVKIHGYRPRVPVTELVEETLELIRARNLAMELSTAGWRKPVNELYPSDEIILFAMEKKIPFTIASDAHSWAQLGENYERLAQKITSFGIREVCVYEKHERIVHRL
;
A
#
# COMPACT_ATOMS: atom_id res chain seq x y z
N MET A 1 -44.55 -20.31 22.48
CA MET A 1 -43.32 -20.76 21.82
C MET A 1 -42.50 -19.54 21.49
N ASN A 2 -41.54 -19.22 22.34
CA ASN A 2 -40.66 -18.05 22.16
C ASN A 2 -39.47 -18.47 21.29
N SER A 3 -39.47 -18.04 20.03
CA SER A 3 -38.29 -18.17 19.17
C SER A 3 -37.30 -17.12 19.55
N THR A 4 -36.19 -17.52 20.15
CA THR A 4 -35.02 -16.71 20.40
C THR A 4 -34.39 -16.32 19.03
N PRO A 5 -34.10 -15.02 18.76
CA PRO A 5 -33.42 -14.67 17.54
C PRO A 5 -32.01 -15.26 17.60
N SER A 6 -31.65 -16.07 16.60
CA SER A 6 -30.26 -16.49 16.39
C SER A 6 -29.41 -15.25 16.10
N LEU A 7 -28.45 -14.98 16.95
CA LEU A 7 -27.36 -14.05 16.66
C LEU A 7 -26.64 -14.56 15.41
N GLN A 8 -26.93 -13.95 14.26
CA GLN A 8 -26.07 -14.09 13.08
C GLN A 8 -24.72 -13.48 13.45
N HIS A 9 -23.74 -14.32 13.76
CA HIS A 9 -22.34 -13.87 13.81
C HIS A 9 -22.03 -13.30 12.42
N SER A 10 -21.71 -12.02 12.35
CA SER A 10 -21.22 -11.40 11.11
C SER A 10 -19.94 -12.14 10.70
N ASN A 11 -19.97 -12.80 9.53
CA ASN A 11 -18.80 -13.48 8.94
C ASN A 11 -17.76 -12.47 8.40
N THR A 12 -17.74 -11.28 8.95
CA THR A 12 -16.79 -10.23 8.52
C THR A 12 -15.43 -10.51 9.16
N PRO A 13 -14.37 -10.69 8.38
CA PRO A 13 -13.04 -11.01 8.90
C PRO A 13 -12.47 -9.86 9.71
N VAL A 14 -11.66 -10.21 10.71
CA VAL A 14 -10.84 -9.24 11.44
C VAL A 14 -9.53 -9.04 10.69
N LEU A 15 -9.27 -7.82 10.23
CA LEU A 15 -8.04 -7.48 9.53
C LEU A 15 -6.94 -7.20 10.55
N VAL A 16 -5.89 -8.03 10.54
CA VAL A 16 -4.86 -8.06 11.58
C VAL A 16 -3.50 -7.53 11.12
N SER A 17 -3.40 -7.03 9.89
CA SER A 17 -2.15 -6.51 9.32
C SER A 17 -2.35 -5.13 8.69
N ASP A 18 -1.26 -4.34 8.65
CA ASP A 18 -1.19 -3.07 7.91
C ASP A 18 0.21 -2.91 7.34
N TYR A 19 0.30 -2.95 6.01
CA TYR A 19 1.58 -3.02 5.31
C TYR A 19 1.96 -1.74 4.57
N HIS A 20 1.30 -0.59 4.93
CA HIS A 20 1.63 0.72 4.39
C HIS A 20 1.42 1.81 5.43
N SER A 21 2.52 2.28 6.02
CA SER A 21 2.48 3.34 7.03
C SER A 21 3.76 4.19 7.04
N HIS A 22 3.60 5.49 7.31
CA HIS A 22 4.63 6.51 7.23
C HIS A 22 4.88 7.20 8.59
N PRO A 23 5.65 6.58 9.49
CA PRO A 23 5.96 7.20 10.79
C PRO A 23 6.69 8.53 10.68
N GLN A 24 7.53 8.72 9.66
CA GLN A 24 8.24 9.96 9.42
C GLN A 24 7.35 11.04 8.79
N GLY A 25 6.18 10.67 8.25
CA GLY A 25 5.32 11.57 7.49
C GLY A 25 6.04 12.05 6.22
N HIS A 26 6.12 13.37 6.02
CA HIS A 26 6.75 13.97 4.84
C HIS A 26 8.09 14.66 5.14
N ARG A 27 8.87 14.13 6.08
CA ARG A 27 10.18 14.70 6.47
C ARG A 27 11.11 13.62 7.00
N VAL A 28 12.42 13.82 6.85
CA VAL A 28 13.41 12.94 7.49
C VAL A 28 13.30 13.07 9.00
N GLN A 29 12.94 12.00 9.68
CA GLN A 29 12.94 11.85 11.13
C GLN A 29 13.57 10.52 11.50
N ARG A 30 14.60 10.55 12.33
CA ARG A 30 15.22 9.31 12.80
C ARG A 30 14.18 8.48 13.59
N TYR A 31 14.12 7.20 13.31
CA TYR A 31 13.36 6.25 14.09
C TYR A 31 13.84 6.25 15.53
N THR A 32 12.93 6.47 16.44
CA THR A 32 13.12 6.42 17.88
C THR A 32 11.91 5.76 18.52
N GLN A 33 12.05 5.25 19.74
CA GLN A 33 10.90 4.73 20.48
C GLN A 33 9.78 5.78 20.58
N ALA A 34 10.11 7.04 20.82
CA ALA A 34 9.12 8.11 20.93
C ALA A 34 8.31 8.32 19.65
N LEU A 35 8.93 8.14 18.46
CA LEU A 35 8.26 8.24 17.18
C LEU A 35 7.39 7.01 16.88
N LEU A 36 7.91 5.80 17.15
CA LEU A 36 7.31 4.56 16.67
C LEU A 36 6.35 3.90 17.67
N GLN A 37 6.55 4.09 18.99
CA GLN A 37 5.69 3.46 19.99
C GLN A 37 4.20 3.82 19.86
N PRO A 38 3.80 5.09 19.54
CA PRO A 38 2.40 5.41 19.30
C PRO A 38 1.74 4.61 18.17
N TRP A 39 2.50 4.24 17.14
CA TRP A 39 2.02 3.40 16.03
C TRP A 39 1.76 1.97 16.49
N ILE A 40 2.67 1.41 17.30
CA ILE A 40 2.55 0.06 17.85
C ILE A 40 1.36 0.00 18.81
N ASP A 41 1.19 1.02 19.65
CA ASP A 41 0.06 1.11 20.58
C ASP A 41 -1.28 1.27 19.85
N SER A 42 -1.31 2.05 18.75
CA SER A 42 -2.48 2.16 17.87
C SER A 42 -2.80 0.81 17.19
N ALA A 43 -1.80 0.13 16.67
CA ALA A 43 -1.96 -1.21 16.09
C ALA A 43 -2.60 -2.16 17.10
N ARG A 44 -2.04 -2.23 18.30
CA ARG A 44 -2.54 -3.06 19.40
C ARG A 44 -3.99 -2.75 19.76
N ALA A 45 -4.32 -1.46 19.90
CA ALA A 45 -5.67 -1.01 20.24
C ALA A 45 -6.69 -1.38 19.14
N LYS A 46 -6.28 -1.42 17.88
CA LYS A 46 -7.13 -1.77 16.72
C LYS A 46 -7.09 -3.25 16.34
N GLY A 47 -6.39 -4.08 17.11
CA GLY A 47 -6.27 -5.51 16.84
C GLY A 47 -5.31 -5.89 15.72
N ILE A 48 -4.55 -4.93 15.18
CA ILE A 48 -3.51 -5.17 14.20
C ILE A 48 -2.31 -5.81 14.90
N ARG A 49 -1.80 -6.92 14.36
CA ARG A 49 -0.74 -7.74 14.95
C ARG A 49 0.51 -7.85 14.08
N ASP A 50 0.44 -7.37 12.84
CA ASP A 50 1.57 -7.35 11.89
C ASP A 50 1.55 -6.02 11.14
N ILE A 51 2.55 -5.17 11.39
CA ILE A 51 2.63 -3.81 10.86
C ILE A 51 3.97 -3.61 10.15
N ALA A 52 3.94 -3.01 8.96
CA ALA A 52 5.13 -2.57 8.25
C ALA A 52 5.26 -1.04 8.30
N PHE A 53 6.44 -0.56 8.69
CA PHE A 53 6.82 0.84 8.51
C PHE A 53 7.47 0.99 7.16
N THR A 54 6.85 1.75 6.27
CA THR A 54 7.17 1.85 4.84
C THR A 54 7.32 3.28 4.40
N ASP A 55 8.02 4.10 5.19
CA ASP A 55 8.29 5.49 4.80
C ASP A 55 8.84 5.56 3.37
N HIS A 56 8.56 6.67 2.68
CA HIS A 56 9.09 6.88 1.34
C HIS A 56 10.62 6.79 1.30
N ASP A 57 11.16 6.24 0.24
CA ASP A 57 12.60 6.03 0.04
C ASP A 57 13.44 7.31 0.11
N ARG A 58 12.86 8.47 -0.22
CA ARG A 58 13.50 9.79 -0.04
C ARG A 58 13.81 10.12 1.43
N TYR A 59 13.15 9.45 2.38
CA TYR A 59 13.35 9.61 3.81
C TYR A 59 14.15 8.46 4.45
N HIS A 60 14.76 7.60 3.65
CA HIS A 60 15.52 6.43 4.12
C HIS A 60 16.59 6.76 5.17
N GLY A 61 17.15 7.99 5.15
CA GLY A 61 18.12 8.44 6.15
C GLY A 61 17.62 8.47 7.60
N GLY A 62 16.29 8.42 7.81
CA GLY A 62 15.69 8.34 9.13
C GLY A 62 15.47 6.91 9.63
N VAL A 63 15.59 5.90 8.78
CA VAL A 63 15.38 4.49 9.15
C VAL A 63 16.52 4.00 10.04
N ASP A 64 16.19 3.55 11.25
CA ASP A 64 17.12 2.98 12.21
C ASP A 64 16.72 1.53 12.52
N PHE A 65 17.40 0.59 11.89
CA PHE A 65 17.10 -0.83 12.05
C PHE A 65 17.39 -1.35 13.47
N ASP A 66 18.38 -0.78 14.15
CA ASP A 66 18.71 -1.21 15.52
C ASP A 66 17.63 -0.75 16.50
N GLU A 67 16.99 0.38 16.23
CA GLU A 67 15.82 0.81 17.00
C GLU A 67 14.60 -0.08 16.72
N LEU A 68 14.39 -0.48 15.47
CA LEU A 68 13.34 -1.46 15.12
C LEU A 68 13.55 -2.79 15.85
N ASP A 69 14.77 -3.27 15.94
CA ASP A 69 15.09 -4.52 16.66
C ASP A 69 14.79 -4.38 18.16
N ARG A 70 15.17 -3.25 18.80
CA ARG A 70 14.81 -2.96 20.21
C ARG A 70 13.30 -2.91 20.43
N LEU A 71 12.55 -2.33 19.46
CA LEU A 71 11.09 -2.24 19.56
C LEU A 71 10.41 -3.60 19.38
N ARG A 72 10.95 -4.48 18.53
CA ARG A 72 10.49 -5.87 18.39
C ARG A 72 10.63 -6.64 19.71
N GLU A 73 11.78 -6.51 20.38
CA GLU A 73 12.01 -7.12 21.67
C GLU A 73 11.04 -6.63 22.76
N LYS A 74 10.72 -5.33 22.75
CA LYS A 74 9.81 -4.72 23.74
C LYS A 74 8.33 -5.00 23.47
N ASN A 75 7.96 -5.30 22.22
CA ASN A 75 6.58 -5.47 21.78
C ASN A 75 6.36 -6.82 21.07
N PRO A 76 6.60 -7.97 21.74
CA PRO A 76 6.57 -9.29 21.10
C PRO A 76 5.16 -9.71 20.63
N ASP A 77 4.12 -9.00 21.04
CA ASP A 77 2.73 -9.23 20.67
C ASP A 77 2.34 -8.57 19.34
N VAL A 78 3.19 -7.69 18.78
CA VAL A 78 3.03 -7.07 17.47
C VAL A 78 4.26 -7.32 16.63
N LYS A 79 4.09 -7.93 15.48
CA LYS A 79 5.18 -8.10 14.51
C LYS A 79 5.44 -6.77 13.84
N ILE A 80 6.66 -6.25 13.96
CA ILE A 80 7.10 -4.99 13.39
C ILE A 80 8.01 -5.28 12.21
N ARG A 81 7.59 -4.89 11.01
CA ARG A 81 8.32 -5.12 9.76
C ARG A 81 9.09 -3.87 9.37
N ALA A 82 10.34 -4.07 9.01
CA ALA A 82 11.16 -3.02 8.39
C ALA A 82 10.83 -3.00 6.90
N GLY A 83 10.18 -1.94 6.44
CA GLY A 83 9.82 -1.76 5.05
C GLY A 83 10.31 -0.42 4.50
N ILE A 84 10.03 -0.21 3.23
CA ILE A 84 10.22 1.05 2.52
C ILE A 84 9.21 1.14 1.37
N GLU A 85 8.72 2.34 1.08
CA GLU A 85 8.00 2.63 -0.15
C GLU A 85 8.97 3.22 -1.16
N LEU A 86 9.32 2.42 -2.17
CA LEU A 86 10.20 2.82 -3.26
C LEU A 86 9.40 3.59 -4.32
N ASP A 87 9.78 4.83 -4.55
CA ASP A 87 9.08 5.76 -5.41
C ASP A 87 9.73 5.90 -6.80
N ASN A 88 8.99 6.44 -7.75
CA ASN A 88 9.48 6.82 -9.07
C ASN A 88 9.92 8.29 -9.15
N ASP A 89 10.22 8.92 -8.01
CA ASP A 89 10.70 10.31 -7.93
C ASP A 89 11.94 10.52 -8.82
N PRO A 90 11.91 11.44 -9.79
CA PRO A 90 13.02 11.64 -10.72
C PRO A 90 14.32 12.10 -10.04
N GLU A 91 14.24 12.74 -8.88
CA GLU A 91 15.40 13.27 -8.15
C GLU A 91 15.99 12.24 -7.19
N THR A 92 15.16 11.47 -6.50
CA THR A 92 15.60 10.64 -5.35
C THR A 92 15.58 9.14 -5.62
N SER A 93 14.85 8.67 -6.62
CA SER A 93 14.65 7.21 -6.86
C SER A 93 15.95 6.44 -7.07
N ALA A 94 16.98 7.04 -7.68
CA ALA A 94 18.28 6.37 -7.86
C ALA A 94 18.99 6.14 -6.52
N ALA A 95 18.91 7.10 -5.60
CA ALA A 95 19.47 6.98 -4.25
C ALA A 95 18.67 5.99 -3.41
N GLY A 96 17.34 6.02 -3.51
CA GLY A 96 16.43 5.07 -2.86
C GLY A 96 16.70 3.64 -3.27
N ARG A 97 16.77 3.35 -4.57
CA ARG A 97 17.11 2.01 -5.12
C ARG A 97 18.46 1.51 -4.58
N LYS A 98 19.48 2.33 -4.63
CA LYS A 98 20.80 1.99 -4.09
C LYS A 98 20.75 1.68 -2.59
N TRP A 99 19.98 2.46 -1.83
CA TRP A 99 19.82 2.22 -0.40
C TRP A 99 19.09 0.90 -0.14
N VAL A 100 18.04 0.58 -0.90
CA VAL A 100 17.31 -0.69 -0.83
C VAL A 100 18.26 -1.86 -1.10
N GLU A 101 19.05 -1.82 -2.17
CA GLU A 101 20.02 -2.86 -2.52
C GLU A 101 21.03 -3.10 -1.38
N GLN A 102 21.53 -2.02 -0.77
CA GLN A 102 22.49 -2.08 0.34
C GLN A 102 21.88 -2.66 1.62
N ASN A 103 20.58 -2.46 1.83
CA ASN A 103 19.87 -2.86 3.04
C ASN A 103 18.90 -4.03 2.84
N TRP A 104 18.92 -4.67 1.67
CA TRP A 104 17.99 -5.75 1.30
C TRP A 104 17.76 -6.77 2.42
N LYS A 105 18.83 -7.28 3.00
CA LYS A 105 18.76 -8.29 4.08
C LYS A 105 18.18 -7.75 5.41
N ARG A 106 18.19 -6.45 5.61
CA ARG A 106 17.60 -5.80 6.81
C ARG A 106 16.12 -5.52 6.61
N LEU A 107 15.67 -5.35 5.36
CA LEU A 107 14.27 -5.13 5.02
C LEU A 107 13.46 -6.43 5.05
N ASP A 108 12.20 -6.31 5.41
CA ASP A 108 11.21 -7.38 5.39
C ASP A 108 10.26 -7.26 4.20
N PHE A 109 10.03 -6.03 3.72
CA PHE A 109 9.00 -5.73 2.73
C PHE A 109 9.30 -4.43 1.98
N ILE A 110 9.08 -4.43 0.66
CA ILE A 110 9.27 -3.25 -0.18
C ILE A 110 8.02 -3.04 -1.03
N LEU A 111 7.39 -1.87 -0.83
CA LEU A 111 6.36 -1.36 -1.71
C LEU A 111 6.98 -0.66 -2.92
N GLY A 112 6.33 -0.76 -4.07
CA GLY A 112 6.66 0.04 -5.24
C GLY A 112 5.51 0.96 -5.59
N SER A 113 5.76 2.25 -5.69
CA SER A 113 4.76 3.29 -5.95
C SER A 113 5.10 4.17 -7.14
N VAL A 114 4.09 4.86 -7.65
CA VAL A 114 4.21 5.85 -8.73
C VAL A 114 3.46 7.10 -8.33
N HIS A 115 4.20 8.17 -8.03
CA HIS A 115 3.67 9.48 -7.66
C HIS A 115 3.99 10.57 -8.68
N TYR A 116 4.81 10.27 -9.70
CA TYR A 116 5.24 11.23 -10.72
C TYR A 116 4.88 10.75 -12.12
N LEU A 117 4.31 11.65 -12.91
CA LEU A 117 4.03 11.47 -14.33
C LEU A 117 5.09 12.14 -15.19
N ASN A 118 5.14 11.82 -16.49
CA ASN A 118 6.22 12.24 -17.42
C ASN A 118 6.45 13.75 -17.56
N ARG A 119 5.50 14.55 -17.16
CA ARG A 119 5.51 16.00 -17.39
C ARG A 119 5.70 16.83 -16.15
N ALA A 120 5.98 16.19 -15.01
CA ALA A 120 5.96 16.87 -13.74
C ALA A 120 7.19 16.54 -12.90
N ASP A 121 7.80 17.58 -12.42
CA ASP A 121 8.73 17.63 -11.30
C ASP A 121 8.00 17.63 -9.93
N GLN A 122 6.68 17.42 -9.93
CA GLN A 122 5.81 17.42 -8.77
C GLN A 122 4.96 16.16 -8.71
N MET A 123 4.64 15.71 -7.50
CA MET A 123 3.72 14.60 -7.26
C MET A 123 2.32 14.94 -7.77
N PHE A 124 1.73 14.07 -8.60
CA PHE A 124 0.38 14.29 -9.12
C PHE A 124 -0.70 14.03 -8.06
N ASP A 125 -0.39 13.29 -7.02
CA ASP A 125 -1.31 12.93 -5.93
C ASP A 125 -1.39 13.97 -4.81
N SER A 126 -0.64 15.08 -4.91
CA SER A 126 -0.81 16.23 -4.04
C SER A 126 -2.20 16.83 -4.19
N VAL A 127 -2.94 16.97 -3.08
CA VAL A 127 -4.28 17.54 -3.08
C VAL A 127 -4.23 18.92 -2.40
N PRO A 128 -4.72 19.99 -3.06
CA PRO A 128 -5.41 20.02 -4.37
C PRO A 128 -4.50 20.20 -5.60
N ASP A 129 -3.24 20.52 -5.41
CA ASP A 129 -2.36 21.08 -6.46
C ASP A 129 -2.07 20.09 -7.61
N GLY A 130 -1.97 18.80 -7.33
CA GLY A 130 -1.71 17.76 -8.33
C GLY A 130 -2.79 17.66 -9.42
N ALA A 131 -4.03 18.08 -9.13
CA ALA A 131 -5.12 18.05 -10.11
C ALA A 131 -4.83 18.89 -11.36
N GLN A 132 -3.98 19.92 -11.25
CA GLN A 132 -3.60 20.76 -12.38
C GLN A 132 -2.85 19.99 -13.48
N GLN A 133 -2.16 18.90 -13.11
CA GLN A 133 -1.41 18.07 -14.07
C GLN A 133 -2.33 17.33 -15.06
N PHE A 134 -3.61 17.19 -14.73
CA PHE A 134 -4.62 16.54 -15.58
C PHE A 134 -5.34 17.55 -16.50
N SER A 135 -5.20 18.85 -16.23
CA SER A 135 -5.89 19.88 -16.98
C SER A 135 -5.39 19.96 -18.43
N GLY A 136 -6.32 19.85 -19.38
CA GLY A 136 -6.01 19.90 -20.82
C GLY A 136 -5.31 18.65 -21.36
N CYS A 137 -5.13 17.60 -20.56
CA CYS A 137 -4.58 16.33 -21.01
C CYS A 137 -5.67 15.40 -21.54
N ASP A 138 -5.31 14.51 -22.47
CA ASP A 138 -6.11 13.34 -22.74
C ASP A 138 -5.94 12.37 -21.57
N ILE A 139 -7.04 12.02 -20.90
CA ILE A 139 -6.99 11.20 -19.68
C ILE A 139 -6.60 9.75 -20.00
N ASP A 140 -6.92 9.23 -21.17
CA ASP A 140 -6.47 7.90 -21.61
C ASP A 140 -4.94 7.86 -21.74
N ASP A 141 -4.32 8.93 -22.23
CA ASP A 141 -2.85 9.05 -22.30
C ASP A 141 -2.22 9.14 -20.89
N VAL A 142 -2.85 9.87 -19.98
CA VAL A 142 -2.38 9.98 -18.58
C VAL A 142 -2.39 8.62 -17.90
N TYR A 143 -3.48 7.86 -18.05
CA TYR A 143 -3.57 6.51 -17.47
C TYR A 143 -2.58 5.54 -18.12
N SER A 144 -2.39 5.64 -19.44
CA SER A 144 -1.41 4.82 -20.17
C SER A 144 0.02 5.10 -19.70
N ASP A 145 0.41 6.37 -19.52
CA ASP A 145 1.72 6.75 -18.96
C ASP A 145 1.88 6.25 -17.51
N TYR A 146 0.84 6.40 -16.69
CA TYR A 146 0.83 5.93 -15.31
C TYR A 146 1.08 4.41 -15.24
N PHE A 147 0.30 3.59 -15.95
CA PHE A 147 0.47 2.14 -15.93
C PHE A 147 1.79 1.68 -16.58
N ARG A 148 2.32 2.41 -17.56
CA ARG A 148 3.66 2.16 -18.07
C ARG A 148 4.71 2.30 -16.95
N ARG A 149 4.62 3.33 -16.11
CA ARG A 149 5.52 3.55 -14.96
C ARG A 149 5.35 2.49 -13.89
N VAL A 150 4.11 2.09 -13.62
CA VAL A 150 3.84 0.96 -12.71
C VAL A 150 4.52 -0.31 -13.22
N ARG A 151 4.49 -0.57 -14.53
CA ARG A 151 5.23 -1.71 -15.13
C ARG A 151 6.74 -1.57 -14.99
N GLU A 152 7.29 -0.37 -15.14
CA GLU A 152 8.72 -0.12 -14.90
C GLU A 152 9.11 -0.40 -13.45
N MET A 153 8.27 0.00 -12.49
CA MET A 153 8.45 -0.31 -11.08
C MET A 153 8.37 -1.82 -10.83
N ALA A 154 7.36 -2.49 -11.34
CA ALA A 154 7.19 -3.95 -11.23
C ALA A 154 8.36 -4.73 -11.87
N ALA A 155 8.93 -4.21 -12.95
CA ALA A 155 10.07 -4.82 -13.64
C ALA A 155 11.41 -4.62 -12.93
N SER A 156 11.51 -3.71 -11.97
CA SER A 156 12.76 -3.34 -11.28
C SER A 156 13.45 -4.51 -10.56
N GLY A 157 12.66 -5.49 -10.10
CA GLY A 157 13.15 -6.61 -9.30
C GLY A 157 13.45 -6.23 -7.83
N LEU A 158 13.05 -5.04 -7.40
CA LEU A 158 13.32 -4.51 -6.05
C LEU A 158 12.09 -4.47 -5.16
N VAL A 159 10.90 -4.78 -5.67
CA VAL A 159 9.64 -4.64 -4.92
C VAL A 159 8.97 -5.99 -4.68
N ASP A 160 8.28 -6.11 -3.57
CA ASP A 160 7.48 -7.27 -3.18
C ASP A 160 5.99 -7.08 -3.52
N CYS A 161 5.54 -5.83 -3.50
CA CYS A 161 4.14 -5.46 -3.66
C CYS A 161 4.02 -4.11 -4.38
N LEU A 162 2.97 -3.93 -5.19
CA LEU A 162 2.62 -2.64 -5.79
C LEU A 162 1.63 -1.90 -4.89
N ALA A 163 1.99 -0.68 -4.49
CA ALA A 163 1.16 0.22 -3.71
C ALA A 163 0.01 0.79 -4.56
N HIS A 164 -1.12 1.08 -3.92
CA HIS A 164 -2.27 1.85 -4.48
C HIS A 164 -2.34 1.87 -6.01
N LEU A 165 -2.46 0.70 -6.65
CA LEU A 165 -2.17 0.41 -8.06
C LEU A 165 -2.79 1.39 -9.08
N ASP A 166 -3.90 2.05 -8.75
CA ASP A 166 -4.58 3.02 -9.60
C ASP A 166 -4.69 4.40 -8.95
N LEU A 167 -3.65 4.83 -8.25
CA LEU A 167 -3.56 6.14 -7.60
C LEU A 167 -3.89 7.31 -8.57
N VAL A 168 -3.63 7.13 -9.85
CA VAL A 168 -3.93 8.10 -10.90
C VAL A 168 -5.37 8.62 -10.90
N LYS A 169 -6.32 7.88 -10.32
CA LYS A 169 -7.74 8.28 -10.21
C LYS A 169 -8.02 9.27 -9.06
N ILE A 170 -7.02 9.63 -8.26
CA ILE A 170 -7.16 10.37 -6.99
C ILE A 170 -8.04 11.62 -7.09
N HIS A 171 -7.95 12.38 -8.20
CA HIS A 171 -8.72 13.59 -8.44
C HIS A 171 -10.07 13.35 -9.12
N GLY A 172 -10.50 12.08 -9.29
CA GLY A 172 -11.77 11.70 -9.88
C GLY A 172 -11.79 11.67 -11.40
N TYR A 173 -10.68 11.96 -12.09
CA TYR A 173 -10.59 11.80 -13.55
C TYR A 173 -10.68 10.32 -13.92
N ARG A 174 -11.38 10.02 -15.03
CA ARG A 174 -11.59 8.65 -15.51
C ARG A 174 -11.23 8.55 -16.98
N PRO A 175 -10.60 7.44 -17.41
CA PRO A 175 -10.36 7.19 -18.82
C PRO A 175 -11.69 6.87 -19.52
N ARG A 176 -11.72 7.07 -20.83
CA ARG A 176 -12.82 6.64 -21.69
C ARG A 176 -12.70 5.17 -22.08
N VAL A 177 -11.47 4.70 -22.18
CA VAL A 177 -11.15 3.29 -22.38
C VAL A 177 -11.39 2.53 -21.06
N PRO A 178 -11.96 1.32 -21.07
CA PRO A 178 -12.12 0.51 -19.88
C PRO A 178 -10.78 0.35 -19.14
N VAL A 179 -10.78 0.61 -17.84
CA VAL A 179 -9.54 0.54 -17.04
C VAL A 179 -8.91 -0.85 -17.07
N THR A 180 -9.72 -1.90 -17.25
CA THR A 180 -9.26 -3.28 -17.40
C THR A 180 -8.37 -3.48 -18.62
N GLU A 181 -8.63 -2.80 -19.74
CA GLU A 181 -7.78 -2.81 -20.92
C GLU A 181 -6.43 -2.12 -20.65
N LEU A 182 -6.46 -0.99 -19.94
CA LEU A 182 -5.26 -0.21 -19.62
C LEU A 182 -4.34 -0.91 -18.62
N VAL A 183 -4.92 -1.68 -17.69
CA VAL A 183 -4.18 -2.34 -16.61
C VAL A 183 -3.75 -3.77 -16.94
N GLU A 184 -4.27 -4.38 -18.02
CA GLU A 184 -4.09 -5.80 -18.32
C GLU A 184 -2.61 -6.23 -18.35
N GLU A 185 -1.79 -5.55 -19.14
CA GLU A 185 -0.34 -5.83 -19.22
C GLU A 185 0.37 -5.68 -17.88
N THR A 186 -0.11 -4.73 -17.06
CA THR A 186 0.43 -4.50 -15.72
C THR A 186 0.12 -5.68 -14.81
N LEU A 187 -1.11 -6.17 -14.81
CA LEU A 187 -1.50 -7.34 -14.01
C LEU A 187 -0.79 -8.62 -14.47
N GLU A 188 -0.61 -8.79 -15.78
CA GLU A 188 0.19 -9.92 -16.29
C GLU A 188 1.64 -9.87 -15.82
N LEU A 189 2.25 -8.68 -15.80
CA LEU A 189 3.61 -8.51 -15.30
C LEU A 189 3.69 -8.75 -13.78
N ILE A 190 2.75 -8.24 -12.98
CA ILE A 190 2.65 -8.47 -11.54
C ILE A 190 2.59 -9.99 -11.28
N ARG A 191 1.72 -10.70 -11.99
CA ARG A 191 1.61 -12.16 -11.90
C ARG A 191 2.91 -12.87 -12.29
N ALA A 192 3.50 -12.49 -13.41
CA ALA A 192 4.73 -13.11 -13.93
C ALA A 192 5.93 -12.91 -13.00
N ARG A 193 5.97 -11.78 -12.30
CA ARG A 193 7.01 -11.44 -11.31
C ARG A 193 6.70 -11.95 -9.90
N ASN A 194 5.55 -12.62 -9.71
CA ASN A 194 5.09 -13.12 -8.41
C ASN A 194 4.97 -12.02 -7.35
N LEU A 195 4.58 -10.80 -7.76
CA LEU A 195 4.35 -9.67 -6.85
C LEU A 195 2.95 -9.73 -6.23
N ALA A 196 2.75 -9.01 -5.14
CA ALA A 196 1.43 -8.72 -4.60
C ALA A 196 0.92 -7.34 -5.04
N MET A 197 -0.34 -7.06 -4.74
CA MET A 197 -0.96 -5.73 -4.79
C MET A 197 -1.56 -5.41 -3.43
N GLU A 198 -1.54 -4.14 -3.04
CA GLU A 198 -2.25 -3.75 -1.82
C GLU A 198 -3.72 -3.44 -2.07
N LEU A 199 -4.53 -3.69 -1.05
CA LEU A 199 -5.87 -3.15 -0.90
C LEU A 199 -5.76 -1.97 0.07
N SER A 200 -5.67 -0.75 -0.46
CA SER A 200 -5.40 0.44 0.34
C SER A 200 -6.65 1.24 0.62
N THR A 201 -6.91 1.48 1.91
CA THR A 201 -8.05 2.29 2.36
C THR A 201 -7.82 3.80 2.20
N ALA A 202 -6.61 4.22 1.82
CA ALA A 202 -6.24 5.62 1.67
C ALA A 202 -7.17 6.40 0.74
N GLY A 203 -7.61 5.78 -0.35
CA GLY A 203 -8.44 6.42 -1.35
C GLY A 203 -9.80 6.88 -0.80
N TRP A 204 -10.30 6.27 0.26
CA TRP A 204 -11.52 6.76 0.93
C TRP A 204 -11.33 8.08 1.70
N ARG A 205 -10.06 8.48 1.94
CA ARG A 205 -9.71 9.79 2.52
C ARG A 205 -9.36 10.84 1.46
N LYS A 206 -9.36 10.46 0.19
CA LYS A 206 -8.98 11.31 -0.95
C LYS A 206 -10.22 11.77 -1.71
N PRO A 207 -10.12 12.78 -2.60
CA PRO A 207 -11.26 13.29 -3.37
C PRO A 207 -12.03 12.21 -4.13
N VAL A 208 -11.34 11.18 -4.62
CA VAL A 208 -11.95 10.05 -5.32
C VAL A 208 -12.90 9.22 -4.45
N ASN A 209 -12.70 9.17 -3.14
CA ASN A 209 -13.48 8.41 -2.16
C ASN A 209 -13.71 6.94 -2.55
N GLU A 210 -12.70 6.27 -3.07
CA GLU A 210 -12.71 4.86 -3.48
C GLU A 210 -11.55 4.09 -2.87
N LEU A 211 -11.65 2.77 -2.84
CA LEU A 211 -10.53 1.89 -2.51
C LEU A 211 -9.45 1.97 -3.61
N TYR A 212 -8.19 1.80 -3.27
CA TYR A 212 -7.14 1.49 -4.23
C TYR A 212 -6.79 -0.01 -4.15
N PRO A 213 -6.79 -0.71 -5.30
CA PRO A 213 -7.35 -0.27 -6.57
C PRO A 213 -8.88 -0.30 -6.60
N SER A 214 -9.46 0.10 -7.75
CA SER A 214 -10.91 0.03 -8.02
C SER A 214 -11.42 -1.41 -8.02
N ASP A 215 -12.73 -1.56 -7.82
CA ASP A 215 -13.39 -2.87 -7.80
C ASP A 215 -13.11 -3.69 -9.05
N GLU A 216 -13.16 -3.04 -10.22
CA GLU A 216 -12.90 -3.68 -11.51
C GLU A 216 -11.49 -4.27 -11.58
N ILE A 217 -10.48 -3.53 -11.11
CA ILE A 217 -9.10 -4.00 -11.07
C ILE A 217 -8.93 -5.13 -10.05
N ILE A 218 -9.57 -5.04 -8.87
CA ILE A 218 -9.54 -6.10 -7.86
C ILE A 218 -10.09 -7.41 -8.43
N LEU A 219 -11.28 -7.37 -9.05
CA LEU A 219 -11.90 -8.56 -9.63
C LEU A 219 -11.03 -9.17 -10.73
N PHE A 220 -10.45 -8.33 -11.60
CA PHE A 220 -9.56 -8.78 -12.65
C PHE A 220 -8.24 -9.37 -12.11
N ALA A 221 -7.69 -8.79 -11.04
CA ALA A 221 -6.52 -9.35 -10.35
C ALA A 221 -6.83 -10.70 -9.68
N MET A 222 -8.03 -10.87 -9.13
CA MET A 222 -8.48 -12.16 -8.57
C MET A 222 -8.56 -13.26 -9.63
N GLU A 223 -9.07 -12.96 -10.83
CA GLU A 223 -9.07 -13.90 -11.96
C GLU A 223 -7.65 -14.35 -12.32
N LYS A 224 -6.69 -13.43 -12.23
CA LYS A 224 -5.26 -13.69 -12.47
C LYS A 224 -4.54 -14.30 -11.24
N LYS A 225 -5.24 -14.51 -10.12
CA LYS A 225 -4.72 -15.06 -8.87
C LYS A 225 -3.56 -14.23 -8.28
N ILE A 226 -3.63 -12.92 -8.42
CA ILE A 226 -2.67 -12.01 -7.81
C ILE A 226 -2.98 -11.90 -6.31
N PRO A 227 -1.99 -12.09 -5.41
CA PRO A 227 -2.19 -11.98 -3.98
C PRO A 227 -2.31 -10.52 -3.52
N PHE A 228 -3.02 -10.30 -2.40
CA PHE A 228 -3.25 -8.97 -1.84
C PHE A 228 -2.62 -8.82 -0.46
N THR A 229 -2.05 -7.64 -0.18
CA THR A 229 -1.78 -7.14 1.16
C THR A 229 -2.90 -6.17 1.59
N ILE A 230 -2.96 -5.85 2.88
CA ILE A 230 -3.89 -4.85 3.42
C ILE A 230 -3.09 -3.63 3.87
N ALA A 231 -3.60 -2.44 3.56
CA ALA A 231 -2.90 -1.20 3.82
C ALA A 231 -3.84 -0.05 4.16
N SER A 232 -3.39 0.82 5.06
CA SER A 232 -4.06 2.08 5.34
C SER A 232 -3.37 3.28 4.69
N ASP A 233 -2.09 3.17 4.33
CA ASP A 233 -1.25 4.29 3.89
C ASP A 233 -1.38 5.46 4.87
N ALA A 234 -1.14 5.13 6.12
CA ALA A 234 -1.31 6.04 7.24
C ALA A 234 -0.12 6.98 7.38
N HIS A 235 -0.39 8.30 7.48
CA HIS A 235 0.62 9.34 7.73
C HIS A 235 0.56 9.84 9.18
N SER A 236 -0.28 9.24 10.01
CA SER A 236 -0.31 9.39 11.45
C SER A 236 -0.79 8.09 12.09
N TRP A 237 -0.35 7.80 13.31
CA TRP A 237 -0.77 6.62 14.06
C TRP A 237 -2.30 6.53 14.24
N ALA A 238 -3.02 7.64 14.21
CA ALA A 238 -4.48 7.66 14.28
C ALA A 238 -5.14 7.07 13.02
N GLN A 239 -4.52 7.23 11.85
CA GLN A 239 -5.01 6.73 10.58
C GLN A 239 -4.71 5.24 10.35
N LEU A 240 -3.80 4.64 11.13
CA LEU A 240 -3.47 3.22 11.00
C LEU A 240 -4.75 2.36 11.10
N GLY A 241 -4.99 1.49 10.11
CA GLY A 241 -6.19 0.66 10.05
C GLY A 241 -7.51 1.44 9.89
N GLU A 242 -7.47 2.68 9.43
CA GLU A 242 -8.68 3.46 9.18
C GLU A 242 -9.52 2.83 8.06
N ASN A 243 -10.87 2.80 8.26
CA ASN A 243 -11.82 2.16 7.34
C ASN A 243 -11.69 0.63 7.20
N TYR A 244 -11.01 -0.07 8.09
CA TYR A 244 -10.83 -1.53 8.00
C TYR A 244 -12.15 -2.31 8.12
N GLU A 245 -13.14 -1.82 8.86
CA GLU A 245 -14.48 -2.44 8.86
C GLU A 245 -15.13 -2.40 7.47
N ARG A 246 -15.02 -1.26 6.78
CA ARG A 246 -15.51 -1.10 5.41
C ARG A 246 -14.74 -2.00 4.44
N LEU A 247 -13.42 -2.09 4.60
CA LEU A 247 -12.56 -2.97 3.81
C LEU A 247 -12.92 -4.45 4.03
N ALA A 248 -13.12 -4.88 5.26
CA ALA A 248 -13.50 -6.24 5.60
C ALA A 248 -14.84 -6.65 4.98
N GLN A 249 -15.85 -5.76 4.97
CA GLN A 249 -17.11 -5.98 4.26
C GLN A 249 -16.89 -6.16 2.77
N LYS A 250 -16.03 -5.33 2.16
CA LYS A 250 -15.72 -5.37 0.73
C LYS A 250 -14.95 -6.65 0.35
N ILE A 251 -13.96 -7.02 1.12
CA ILE A 251 -13.21 -8.29 0.98
C ILE A 251 -14.18 -9.48 1.02
N THR A 252 -15.13 -9.48 1.97
CA THR A 252 -16.16 -10.51 2.08
C THR A 252 -17.04 -10.55 0.82
N SER A 253 -17.46 -9.38 0.31
CA SER A 253 -18.32 -9.30 -0.88
C SER A 253 -17.65 -9.80 -2.15
N PHE A 254 -16.34 -9.62 -2.28
CA PHE A 254 -15.54 -10.18 -3.38
C PHE A 254 -15.22 -11.66 -3.21
N GLY A 255 -15.42 -12.22 -2.02
CA GLY A 255 -15.04 -13.60 -1.73
C GLY A 255 -13.54 -13.81 -1.55
N ILE A 256 -12.78 -12.77 -1.24
CA ILE A 256 -11.37 -12.87 -0.89
C ILE A 256 -11.27 -13.58 0.46
N ARG A 257 -10.53 -14.69 0.51
CA ARG A 257 -10.37 -15.55 1.68
C ARG A 257 -8.98 -15.52 2.30
N GLU A 258 -8.04 -14.95 1.59
CA GLU A 258 -6.64 -14.92 1.96
C GLU A 258 -6.04 -13.58 1.60
N VAL A 259 -5.15 -13.10 2.46
CA VAL A 259 -4.26 -11.97 2.20
C VAL A 259 -2.83 -12.40 2.49
N CYS A 260 -1.85 -11.61 2.16
CA CYS A 260 -0.48 -11.94 2.45
C CYS A 260 0.19 -10.88 3.34
N VAL A 261 1.15 -11.36 4.11
CA VAL A 261 2.10 -10.60 4.91
C VAL A 261 3.50 -11.01 4.50
N TYR A 262 4.52 -10.26 4.88
CA TYR A 262 5.89 -10.50 4.45
C TYR A 262 6.87 -10.55 5.63
N GLU A 263 7.88 -11.38 5.48
CA GLU A 263 9.05 -11.43 6.36
C GLU A 263 10.28 -11.75 5.52
N LYS A 264 11.27 -10.85 5.50
CA LYS A 264 12.50 -11.01 4.69
C LYS A 264 12.21 -11.32 3.21
N HIS A 265 11.24 -10.57 2.64
CA HIS A 265 10.74 -10.70 1.26
C HIS A 265 9.99 -12.01 0.98
N GLU A 266 9.87 -12.89 1.97
CA GLU A 266 9.07 -14.11 1.83
C GLU A 266 7.59 -13.81 2.12
N ARG A 267 6.74 -14.15 1.14
CA ARG A 267 5.30 -14.00 1.25
C ARG A 267 4.69 -15.12 2.08
N ILE A 268 3.96 -14.75 3.13
CA ILE A 268 3.24 -15.65 4.02
C ILE A 268 1.75 -15.43 3.80
N VAL A 269 1.01 -16.49 3.48
CA VAL A 269 -0.45 -16.44 3.31
C VAL A 269 -1.13 -16.41 4.66
N HIS A 270 -2.04 -15.46 4.84
CA HIS A 270 -2.89 -15.33 6.01
C HIS A 270 -4.36 -15.52 5.61
N ARG A 271 -5.04 -16.49 6.24
CA ARG A 271 -6.48 -16.74 6.03
C ARG A 271 -7.31 -15.77 6.84
N LEU A 272 -8.34 -15.22 6.21
CA LEU A 272 -9.29 -14.27 6.81
C LEU A 272 -10.47 -14.98 7.47
#